data_aee9fc6c2c62ec29af4330fa38a6a9a7
#
_entry.id   aee9fc6c2c62ec29af4330fa38a6a9a7
#
_cell.length_a   1.000
_cell.length_b   1.000
_cell.length_c   1.000
_cell.angle_alpha   90.00
_cell.angle_beta   90.00
_cell.angle_gamma   90.00
#
_symmetry.space_group_name_H-M   'P 1'
#
loop_
_entity.id
_entity.type
_entity.pdbx_description
1 polymer ?
#
loop_
_entity_poly.entity_id
_entity_poly.type
_entity_poly.pdbx_seq_one_letter_code
_entity_poly.pdbx_strand_id
1 'polypeptide(L)'
;MIEKKEKKGNVTIYYVKKDYDDSKLNKVMNKKLKRSDIETIIDHDADVYTEDGNLLLRFRKNKLNKDNVKEFYDNVINFAVKPTSNRGSASGSKSKNVYDNPKIMTNIIGYFDKLSPQHKFKFKQLGKPLPKITVRETRFLAEYPEKFKKLTPLIKEIDNYYEQYVPENYGKQKKKATQTPFHIAGTAFTTITTNVNNQTTVHTDKGDDAEGFGNLAVIEHGKYKGGETCFPQYGIGVDVRTCDIIYMDVHHPHGNLPIELESKDAKRLSIVCYLRKSIWDQTRGKTKKFMEKHNKTMKNLKNKKN
;
A
#
# COMPACT_ATOMS: atom_id res chain seq x y z
N MET A 1 -9.30 22.49 1.95
CA MET A 1 -10.14 23.34 1.04
C MET A 1 -9.39 23.64 -0.26
N ILE A 2 -10.07 23.60 -1.41
CA ILE A 2 -9.49 23.98 -2.71
C ILE A 2 -9.40 25.49 -2.78
N GLU A 3 -8.20 26.04 -2.99
CA GLU A 3 -7.97 27.48 -3.15
C GLU A 3 -7.95 27.90 -4.61
N LYS A 4 -7.37 27.07 -5.48
CA LYS A 4 -7.21 27.35 -6.91
C LYS A 4 -7.39 26.09 -7.72
N LYS A 5 -7.96 26.26 -8.91
CA LYS A 5 -8.15 25.19 -9.90
C LYS A 5 -7.72 25.69 -11.27
N GLU A 6 -6.87 24.93 -11.95
CA GLU A 6 -6.38 25.22 -13.30
C GLU A 6 -6.54 24.00 -14.21
N LYS A 7 -6.56 24.22 -15.53
CA LYS A 7 -6.49 23.14 -16.53
C LYS A 7 -5.19 23.21 -17.31
N LYS A 8 -4.51 22.06 -17.43
CA LYS A 8 -3.35 21.89 -18.31
C LYS A 8 -3.59 20.68 -19.23
N GLY A 9 -4.05 20.94 -20.43
CA GLY A 9 -4.57 19.90 -21.33
C GLY A 9 -5.77 19.19 -20.70
N ASN A 10 -5.71 17.86 -20.59
CA ASN A 10 -6.77 17.04 -19.97
C ASN A 10 -6.63 16.90 -18.44
N VAL A 11 -5.58 17.46 -17.85
CA VAL A 11 -5.33 17.35 -16.40
C VAL A 11 -5.84 18.58 -15.68
N THR A 12 -6.57 18.40 -14.60
CA THR A 12 -6.94 19.47 -13.68
C THR A 12 -5.89 19.57 -12.57
N ILE A 13 -5.39 20.77 -12.33
CA ILE A 13 -4.45 21.06 -11.24
C ILE A 13 -5.24 21.72 -10.11
N TYR A 14 -5.13 21.18 -8.92
CA TYR A 14 -5.73 21.71 -7.71
C TYR A 14 -4.62 22.18 -6.77
N TYR A 15 -4.83 23.35 -6.18
CA TYR A 15 -4.04 23.86 -5.07
C TYR A 15 -4.90 23.84 -3.83
N VAL A 16 -4.45 23.16 -2.79
CA VAL A 16 -5.25 22.92 -1.58
C VAL A 16 -4.52 23.41 -0.35
N LYS A 17 -5.30 23.93 0.59
CA LYS A 17 -4.82 24.21 1.94
C LYS A 17 -5.55 23.38 2.98
N LYS A 18 -4.96 23.26 4.15
CA LYS A 18 -5.57 22.57 5.28
C LYS A 18 -6.85 23.28 5.73
N ASP A 19 -7.95 22.52 5.85
CA ASP A 19 -9.23 23.02 6.37
C ASP A 19 -9.23 23.18 7.89
N TYR A 20 -8.29 22.49 8.55
CA TYR A 20 -8.15 22.51 10.00
C TYR A 20 -6.74 22.16 10.45
N ASP A 21 -6.40 22.64 11.64
CA ASP A 21 -5.11 22.44 12.26
C ASP A 21 -4.86 21.00 12.75
N ASP A 22 -3.66 20.75 13.24
CA ASP A 22 -3.26 19.43 13.73
C ASP A 22 -3.99 19.05 15.04
N SER A 23 -4.53 20.00 15.80
CA SER A 23 -5.33 19.71 17.00
C SER A 23 -6.67 19.07 16.62
N LYS A 24 -7.33 19.59 15.59
CA LYS A 24 -8.55 18.99 15.04
C LYS A 24 -8.24 17.68 14.30
N LEU A 25 -7.10 17.61 13.59
CA LEU A 25 -6.62 16.39 12.95
C LEU A 25 -6.48 15.24 13.94
N ASN A 26 -5.89 15.47 15.12
CA ASN A 26 -5.72 14.46 16.16
C ASN A 26 -7.08 13.85 16.60
N LYS A 27 -8.18 14.59 16.48
CA LYS A 27 -9.54 14.10 16.79
C LYS A 27 -10.08 13.16 15.73
N VAL A 28 -9.60 13.23 14.48
CA VAL A 28 -10.04 12.37 13.36
C VAL A 28 -9.08 11.22 13.09
N MET A 29 -7.83 11.28 13.54
CA MET A 29 -6.87 10.18 13.46
C MET A 29 -7.41 8.90 14.09
N ASN A 30 -7.17 7.76 13.43
CA ASN A 30 -7.67 6.43 13.82
C ASN A 30 -9.21 6.30 13.83
N LYS A 31 -9.95 7.22 13.23
CA LYS A 31 -11.39 7.13 13.03
C LYS A 31 -11.71 6.84 11.56
N LYS A 32 -12.83 6.20 11.31
CA LYS A 32 -13.38 6.00 9.97
C LYS A 32 -14.02 7.27 9.46
N LEU A 33 -13.77 7.59 8.20
CA LEU A 33 -14.39 8.72 7.50
C LEU A 33 -15.84 8.41 7.13
N LYS A 34 -16.64 9.48 7.05
CA LYS A 34 -17.98 9.52 6.47
C LYS A 34 -17.95 10.36 5.20
N ARG A 35 -18.95 10.22 4.32
CA ARG A 35 -19.04 11.03 3.10
C ARG A 35 -19.09 12.54 3.40
N SER A 36 -19.71 12.94 4.52
CA SER A 36 -19.77 14.33 4.98
C SER A 36 -18.42 14.94 5.38
N ASP A 37 -17.40 14.12 5.59
CA ASP A 37 -16.05 14.59 5.97
C ASP A 37 -15.24 15.04 4.75
N ILE A 38 -15.77 14.84 3.54
CA ILE A 38 -15.08 15.10 2.26
C ILE A 38 -15.95 16.01 1.40
N GLU A 39 -15.41 17.17 1.06
CA GLU A 39 -16.09 18.19 0.27
C GLU A 39 -16.12 17.84 -1.22
N THR A 40 -14.95 17.52 -1.76
CA THR A 40 -14.78 17.30 -3.20
C THR A 40 -14.28 15.88 -3.50
N ILE A 41 -14.94 15.20 -4.45
CA ILE A 41 -14.45 13.93 -5.04
C ILE A 41 -13.90 14.22 -6.44
N ILE A 42 -12.65 13.81 -6.67
CA ILE A 42 -11.95 13.92 -7.95
C ILE A 42 -12.14 12.58 -8.69
N ASP A 43 -12.70 12.62 -9.89
CA ASP A 43 -13.03 11.47 -10.74
C ASP A 43 -12.39 11.55 -12.15
N HIS A 44 -11.45 12.45 -12.34
CA HIS A 44 -10.76 12.73 -13.60
C HIS A 44 -9.27 12.94 -13.39
N ASP A 45 -8.47 12.96 -14.46
CA ASP A 45 -7.02 13.19 -14.39
C ASP A 45 -6.71 14.48 -13.62
N ALA A 46 -5.96 14.36 -12.54
CA ALA A 46 -5.67 15.48 -11.65
C ALA A 46 -4.28 15.42 -11.03
N ASP A 47 -3.73 16.61 -10.79
CA ASP A 47 -2.58 16.85 -9.92
C ASP A 47 -3.04 17.73 -8.76
N VAL A 48 -2.68 17.39 -7.54
CA VAL A 48 -3.04 18.17 -6.34
C VAL A 48 -1.77 18.58 -5.63
N TYR A 49 -1.63 19.89 -5.40
CA TYR A 49 -0.50 20.49 -4.69
C TYR A 49 -1.00 21.13 -3.39
N THR A 50 -0.20 20.98 -2.33
CA THR A 50 -0.43 21.68 -1.07
C THR A 50 -0.06 23.17 -1.18
N GLU A 51 -0.45 23.97 -0.19
CA GLU A 51 -0.10 25.40 -0.07
C GLU A 51 1.42 25.67 -0.11
N ASP A 52 2.24 24.70 0.31
CA ASP A 52 3.70 24.77 0.26
C ASP A 52 4.27 24.43 -1.14
N GLY A 53 3.41 24.21 -2.13
CA GLY A 53 3.77 23.84 -3.50
C GLY A 53 4.24 22.38 -3.67
N ASN A 54 4.12 21.54 -2.64
CA ASN A 54 4.47 20.14 -2.71
C ASN A 54 3.36 19.32 -3.39
N LEU A 55 3.73 18.34 -4.20
CA LEU A 55 2.78 17.41 -4.79
C LEU A 55 2.19 16.51 -3.70
N LEU A 56 0.88 16.62 -3.47
CA LEU A 56 0.15 15.75 -2.55
C LEU A 56 -0.26 14.44 -3.24
N LEU A 57 -0.80 14.54 -4.46
CA LEU A 57 -1.17 13.36 -5.24
C LEU A 57 -1.20 13.67 -6.74
N ARG A 58 -1.07 12.61 -7.53
CA ARG A 58 -1.28 12.62 -8.98
C ARG A 58 -2.17 11.45 -9.37
N PHE A 59 -3.31 11.73 -9.97
CA PHE A 59 -4.31 10.75 -10.37
C PHE A 59 -4.43 10.67 -11.89
N ARG A 60 -4.43 9.45 -12.43
CA ARG A 60 -4.57 9.18 -13.86
C ARG A 60 -5.56 8.05 -14.11
N LYS A 61 -6.51 8.30 -14.98
CA LYS A 61 -7.56 7.34 -15.35
C LYS A 61 -7.14 6.46 -16.52
N ASN A 62 -7.63 5.22 -16.49
CA ASN A 62 -7.52 4.26 -17.60
C ASN A 62 -6.09 4.09 -18.14
N LYS A 63 -5.08 4.08 -17.25
CA LYS A 63 -3.68 3.91 -17.64
C LYS A 63 -3.24 2.47 -17.64
N LEU A 64 -3.73 1.67 -16.69
CA LEU A 64 -3.29 0.30 -16.53
C LEU A 64 -3.93 -0.63 -17.57
N ASN A 65 -3.13 -1.53 -18.11
CA ASN A 65 -3.58 -2.52 -19.09
C ASN A 65 -4.58 -3.50 -18.48
N LYS A 66 -5.71 -3.70 -19.14
CA LYS A 66 -6.81 -4.55 -18.65
C LYS A 66 -6.41 -6.00 -18.47
N ASP A 67 -5.54 -6.54 -19.33
CA ASP A 67 -5.10 -7.93 -19.24
C ASP A 67 -4.16 -8.12 -18.05
N ASN A 68 -3.23 -7.18 -17.81
CA ASN A 68 -2.37 -7.19 -16.64
C ASN A 68 -3.18 -7.07 -15.34
N VAL A 69 -4.20 -6.21 -15.33
CA VAL A 69 -5.12 -6.04 -14.19
C VAL A 69 -5.89 -7.33 -13.94
N LYS A 70 -6.44 -7.95 -14.98
CA LYS A 70 -7.16 -9.22 -14.89
C LYS A 70 -6.25 -10.35 -14.40
N GLU A 71 -5.06 -10.49 -14.98
CA GLU A 71 -4.11 -11.54 -14.58
C GLU A 71 -3.68 -11.37 -13.12
N PHE A 72 -3.45 -10.14 -12.67
CA PHE A 72 -3.17 -9.84 -11.27
C PHE A 72 -4.32 -10.30 -10.37
N TYR A 73 -5.56 -9.90 -10.69
CA TYR A 73 -6.74 -10.25 -9.91
C TYR A 73 -6.90 -11.77 -9.79
N ASP A 74 -6.90 -12.49 -10.89
CA ASP A 74 -7.12 -13.94 -10.94
C ASP A 74 -6.08 -14.72 -10.11
N ASN A 75 -4.85 -14.22 -10.04
CA ASN A 75 -3.78 -14.88 -9.30
C ASN A 75 -3.70 -14.49 -7.82
N VAL A 76 -4.28 -13.35 -7.41
CA VAL A 76 -4.14 -12.85 -6.04
C VAL A 76 -5.42 -12.96 -5.21
N ILE A 77 -6.61 -12.93 -5.82
CA ILE A 77 -7.87 -12.73 -5.09
C ILE A 77 -8.12 -13.80 -4.02
N ASN A 78 -7.89 -15.07 -4.32
CA ASN A 78 -8.04 -16.18 -3.37
C ASN A 78 -7.11 -16.10 -2.16
N PHE A 79 -6.02 -15.36 -2.27
CA PHE A 79 -5.12 -15.07 -1.17
C PHE A 79 -5.54 -13.77 -0.46
N ALA A 80 -5.90 -12.75 -1.21
CA ALA A 80 -6.24 -11.42 -0.70
C ALA A 80 -7.48 -11.43 0.21
N VAL A 81 -8.47 -12.29 -0.07
CA VAL A 81 -9.68 -12.45 0.77
C VAL A 81 -9.43 -13.17 2.10
N LYS A 82 -8.23 -13.72 2.34
CA LYS A 82 -7.93 -14.37 3.62
C LYS A 82 -7.83 -13.32 4.73
N PRO A 83 -8.62 -13.45 5.82
CA PRO A 83 -8.63 -12.47 6.89
C PRO A 83 -7.33 -12.50 7.69
N THR A 84 -6.88 -11.33 8.12
CA THR A 84 -5.71 -11.15 9.00
C THR A 84 -6.04 -10.21 10.15
N SER A 85 -5.26 -10.25 11.23
CA SER A 85 -5.36 -9.34 12.37
C SER A 85 -4.16 -8.37 12.48
N ASN A 86 -3.41 -8.18 11.39
CA ASN A 86 -2.13 -7.46 11.44
C ASN A 86 -2.24 -5.92 11.34
N ARG A 87 -3.43 -5.38 11.05
CA ARG A 87 -3.67 -3.95 10.77
C ARG A 87 -4.49 -3.26 11.86
N GLY A 88 -4.09 -3.41 13.14
CA GLY A 88 -4.88 -2.95 14.27
C GLY A 88 -5.32 -1.49 14.20
N SER A 89 -4.40 -0.53 14.18
CA SER A 89 -4.74 0.90 14.15
C SER A 89 -5.49 1.30 12.87
N ALA A 90 -5.04 0.84 11.71
CA ALA A 90 -5.70 1.14 10.43
C ALA A 90 -7.08 0.47 10.28
N SER A 91 -7.44 -0.48 11.16
CA SER A 91 -8.79 -1.08 11.24
C SER A 91 -9.62 -0.55 12.42
N GLY A 92 -9.11 0.44 13.15
CA GLY A 92 -9.79 1.08 14.26
C GLY A 92 -9.59 0.40 15.63
N SER A 93 -8.72 -0.62 15.74
CA SER A 93 -8.39 -1.22 17.02
C SER A 93 -7.45 -0.33 17.84
N LYS A 94 -7.70 -0.26 19.15
CA LYS A 94 -6.82 0.38 20.13
C LYS A 94 -5.86 -0.62 20.80
N SER A 95 -6.06 -1.92 20.60
CA SER A 95 -5.23 -2.95 21.22
C SER A 95 -3.86 -3.07 20.54
N LYS A 96 -2.82 -3.22 21.37
CA LYS A 96 -1.47 -3.59 20.91
C LYS A 96 -1.34 -5.09 20.65
N ASN A 97 -2.25 -5.91 21.17
CA ASN A 97 -2.27 -7.33 20.93
C ASN A 97 -2.91 -7.63 19.57
N VAL A 98 -2.16 -8.28 18.70
CA VAL A 98 -2.60 -8.61 17.35
C VAL A 98 -3.83 -9.53 17.30
N TYR A 99 -4.01 -10.35 18.34
CA TYR A 99 -5.15 -11.29 18.42
C TYR A 99 -6.48 -10.61 18.75
N ASP A 100 -6.43 -9.41 19.36
CA ASP A 100 -7.61 -8.62 19.71
C ASP A 100 -8.03 -7.69 18.55
N ASN A 101 -7.23 -7.64 17.47
CA ASN A 101 -7.52 -6.80 16.33
C ASN A 101 -8.64 -7.41 15.48
N PRO A 102 -9.52 -6.57 14.86
CA PRO A 102 -10.49 -7.04 13.92
C PRO A 102 -9.85 -7.86 12.80
N LYS A 103 -10.48 -8.96 12.41
CA LYS A 103 -10.07 -9.73 11.24
C LYS A 103 -10.54 -9.03 9.99
N ILE A 104 -9.61 -8.54 9.19
CA ILE A 104 -9.86 -7.84 7.93
C ILE A 104 -9.12 -8.52 6.79
N MET A 105 -9.63 -8.37 5.57
CA MET A 105 -9.00 -8.91 4.36
C MET A 105 -7.90 -7.97 3.87
N THR A 106 -6.81 -7.93 4.64
CA THR A 106 -5.59 -7.16 4.30
C THR A 106 -4.39 -8.06 4.32
N ASN A 107 -3.69 -8.19 3.21
CA ASN A 107 -2.53 -9.08 3.05
C ASN A 107 -1.34 -8.34 2.46
N ILE A 108 -0.13 -8.87 2.70
CA ILE A 108 1.13 -8.30 2.24
C ILE A 108 1.83 -9.28 1.31
N ILE A 109 2.31 -8.78 0.17
CA ILE A 109 3.02 -9.51 -0.88
C ILE A 109 4.43 -8.92 -1.07
N GLY A 110 5.40 -9.72 -1.51
CA GLY A 110 6.80 -9.32 -1.66
C GLY A 110 7.60 -9.57 -0.39
N TYR A 111 8.29 -8.56 0.11
CA TYR A 111 9.12 -8.65 1.33
C TYR A 111 8.51 -7.88 2.49
N PHE A 112 8.84 -8.28 3.71
CA PHE A 112 8.36 -7.62 4.91
C PHE A 112 9.44 -7.59 6.01
N ASP A 113 9.49 -6.50 6.76
CA ASP A 113 10.54 -6.19 7.72
C ASP A 113 10.38 -6.84 9.10
N LYS A 114 9.28 -7.55 9.34
CA LYS A 114 8.99 -8.17 10.66
C LYS A 114 8.84 -9.68 10.54
N LEU A 115 9.40 -10.40 11.50
CA LEU A 115 9.18 -11.84 11.64
C LEU A 115 7.69 -12.15 11.83
N SER A 116 7.22 -13.25 11.22
CA SER A 116 5.88 -13.76 11.51
C SER A 116 5.79 -14.29 12.95
N PRO A 117 4.59 -14.41 13.53
CA PRO A 117 4.41 -15.04 14.84
C PRO A 117 5.03 -16.43 14.90
N GLN A 118 4.90 -17.22 13.82
CA GLN A 118 5.51 -18.55 13.72
C GLN A 118 7.03 -18.52 13.81
N HIS A 119 7.71 -17.59 13.14
CA HIS A 119 9.16 -17.44 13.25
C HIS A 119 9.57 -17.07 14.68
N LYS A 120 8.88 -16.10 15.29
CA LYS A 120 9.17 -15.70 16.69
C LYS A 120 9.00 -16.86 17.66
N PHE A 121 7.95 -17.64 17.50
CA PHE A 121 7.69 -18.83 18.29
C PHE A 121 8.81 -19.86 18.15
N LYS A 122 9.27 -20.14 16.92
CA LYS A 122 10.38 -21.10 16.67
C LYS A 122 11.71 -20.62 17.26
N PHE A 123 12.05 -19.33 17.17
CA PHE A 123 13.23 -18.79 17.85
C PHE A 123 13.14 -19.00 19.36
N LYS A 124 11.97 -18.75 19.96
CA LYS A 124 11.73 -18.99 21.40
C LYS A 124 11.89 -20.47 21.76
N GLN A 125 11.30 -21.40 21.00
CA GLN A 125 11.44 -22.84 21.22
C GLN A 125 12.90 -23.32 21.17
N LEU A 126 13.71 -22.71 20.29
CA LEU A 126 15.12 -23.08 20.14
C LEU A 126 16.05 -22.39 21.16
N GLY A 127 15.51 -21.59 22.09
CA GLY A 127 16.31 -20.79 23.03
C GLY A 127 17.23 -19.77 22.33
N LYS A 128 16.93 -19.37 21.08
CA LYS A 128 17.78 -18.48 20.29
C LYS A 128 17.27 -17.06 20.32
N PRO A 129 18.17 -16.05 20.36
CA PRO A 129 17.78 -14.66 20.21
C PRO A 129 17.21 -14.40 18.81
N LEU A 130 16.34 -13.40 18.70
CA LEU A 130 15.85 -12.96 17.41
C LEU A 130 17.01 -12.41 16.55
N PRO A 131 17.04 -12.69 15.23
CA PRO A 131 18.10 -12.22 14.36
C PRO A 131 18.05 -10.70 14.20
N LYS A 132 19.22 -10.07 13.98
CA LYS A 132 19.32 -8.64 13.69
C LYS A 132 18.55 -8.26 12.39
N ILE A 133 18.59 -9.12 11.38
CA ILE A 133 17.85 -8.94 10.15
C ILE A 133 16.57 -9.77 10.23
N THR A 134 15.44 -9.08 10.31
CA THR A 134 14.10 -9.68 10.44
C THR A 134 13.32 -9.70 9.12
N VAL A 135 13.91 -9.14 8.06
CA VAL A 135 13.33 -9.10 6.71
C VAL A 135 13.13 -10.54 6.21
N ARG A 136 12.02 -10.78 5.56
CA ARG A 136 11.65 -12.09 5.02
C ARG A 136 10.75 -11.96 3.80
N GLU A 137 10.70 -13.03 3.03
CA GLU A 137 9.61 -13.23 2.06
C GLU A 137 8.26 -13.28 2.79
N THR A 138 7.25 -12.68 2.18
CA THR A 138 5.87 -12.84 2.64
C THR A 138 5.37 -14.24 2.30
N ARG A 139 4.26 -14.63 2.91
CA ARG A 139 3.66 -15.94 2.67
C ARG A 139 3.33 -16.14 1.19
N PHE A 140 2.80 -15.12 0.52
CA PHE A 140 2.44 -15.23 -0.89
C PHE A 140 3.66 -15.51 -1.77
N LEU A 141 4.75 -14.74 -1.61
CA LEU A 141 5.98 -14.94 -2.39
C LEU A 141 6.59 -16.32 -2.12
N ALA A 142 6.62 -16.76 -0.86
CA ALA A 142 7.26 -18.02 -0.46
C ALA A 142 6.46 -19.27 -0.88
N GLU A 143 5.12 -19.22 -0.84
CA GLU A 143 4.24 -20.37 -1.10
C GLU A 143 3.68 -20.42 -2.53
N TYR A 144 3.62 -19.28 -3.23
CA TYR A 144 3.04 -19.16 -4.58
C TYR A 144 3.97 -18.41 -5.56
N PRO A 145 5.25 -18.82 -5.74
CA PRO A 145 6.21 -18.09 -6.57
C PRO A 145 5.76 -17.98 -8.04
N GLU A 146 5.10 -19.00 -8.58
CA GLU A 146 4.60 -18.95 -9.97
C GLU A 146 3.43 -17.96 -10.13
N LYS A 147 2.55 -17.86 -9.14
CA LYS A 147 1.52 -16.81 -9.14
C LYS A 147 2.14 -15.43 -9.00
N PHE A 148 3.17 -15.29 -8.16
CA PHE A 148 3.88 -14.02 -8.02
C PHE A 148 4.49 -13.53 -9.35
N LYS A 149 5.05 -14.43 -10.16
CA LYS A 149 5.54 -14.08 -11.51
C LYS A 149 4.43 -13.49 -12.39
N LYS A 150 3.21 -14.01 -12.28
CA LYS A 150 2.04 -13.51 -13.02
C LYS A 150 1.53 -12.16 -12.53
N LEU A 151 1.86 -11.74 -11.31
CA LEU A 151 1.58 -10.40 -10.82
C LEU A 151 2.56 -9.36 -11.37
N THR A 152 3.76 -9.78 -11.76
CA THR A 152 4.88 -8.91 -12.12
C THR A 152 4.57 -7.93 -13.27
N PRO A 153 3.84 -8.30 -14.35
CA PRO A 153 3.52 -7.36 -15.42
C PRO A 153 2.80 -6.09 -14.92
N LEU A 154 1.75 -6.23 -14.12
CA LEU A 154 1.04 -5.08 -13.56
C LEU A 154 1.92 -4.27 -12.60
N ILE A 155 2.71 -4.94 -11.77
CA ILE A 155 3.61 -4.25 -10.82
C ILE A 155 4.66 -3.40 -11.56
N LYS A 156 5.22 -3.93 -12.65
CA LYS A 156 6.17 -3.19 -13.50
C LYS A 156 5.49 -2.04 -14.26
N GLU A 157 4.27 -2.23 -14.70
CA GLU A 157 3.50 -1.18 -15.35
C GLU A 157 3.24 -0.01 -14.38
N ILE A 158 2.87 -0.29 -13.13
CA ILE A 158 2.74 0.70 -12.06
C ILE A 158 4.08 1.41 -11.82
N ASP A 159 5.20 0.68 -11.77
CA ASP A 159 6.55 1.23 -11.61
C ASP A 159 6.94 2.17 -12.75
N ASN A 160 6.68 1.77 -14.00
CA ASN A 160 6.98 2.58 -15.19
C ASN A 160 6.17 3.90 -15.20
N TYR A 161 4.89 3.84 -14.84
CA TYR A 161 4.09 5.06 -14.73
C TYR A 161 4.48 5.91 -13.51
N TYR A 162 4.98 5.30 -12.43
CA TYR A 162 5.53 6.05 -11.30
C TYR A 162 6.76 6.85 -11.74
N GLU A 163 7.67 6.25 -12.52
CA GLU A 163 8.80 6.94 -13.13
C GLU A 163 8.35 8.09 -14.03
N GLN A 164 7.36 7.84 -14.88
CA GLN A 164 6.86 8.82 -15.83
C GLN A 164 6.17 10.01 -15.15
N TYR A 165 5.33 9.74 -14.15
CA TYR A 165 4.45 10.76 -13.58
C TYR A 165 5.02 11.45 -12.33
N VAL A 166 5.90 10.79 -11.57
CA VAL A 166 6.50 11.35 -10.34
C VAL A 166 8.00 11.08 -10.32
N PRO A 167 8.76 11.56 -11.33
CA PRO A 167 10.14 11.14 -11.59
C PRO A 167 11.10 11.45 -10.44
N GLU A 168 10.91 12.55 -9.73
CA GLU A 168 11.79 12.94 -8.63
C GLU A 168 11.70 11.97 -7.45
N ASN A 169 10.49 11.72 -6.95
CA ASN A 169 10.27 10.77 -5.84
C ASN A 169 10.60 9.34 -6.28
N TYR A 170 10.25 8.96 -7.52
CA TYR A 170 10.64 7.68 -8.08
C TYR A 170 12.15 7.47 -8.06
N GLY A 171 12.93 8.44 -8.57
CA GLY A 171 14.40 8.33 -8.63
C GLY A 171 15.03 8.12 -7.26
N LYS A 172 14.55 8.85 -6.25
CA LYS A 172 15.00 8.70 -4.85
C LYS A 172 14.65 7.30 -4.30
N GLN A 173 13.43 6.85 -4.50
CA GLN A 173 12.97 5.54 -4.04
C GLN A 173 13.65 4.40 -4.79
N LYS A 174 13.81 4.50 -6.11
CA LYS A 174 14.48 3.50 -6.94
C LYS A 174 15.94 3.32 -6.55
N LYS A 175 16.65 4.42 -6.29
CA LYS A 175 18.02 4.38 -5.79
C LYS A 175 18.15 3.57 -4.50
N LYS A 176 17.20 3.70 -3.57
CA LYS A 176 17.17 2.89 -2.34
C LYS A 176 16.81 1.43 -2.63
N ALA A 177 15.80 1.18 -3.46
CA ALA A 177 15.39 -0.17 -3.81
C ALA A 177 16.54 -0.99 -4.41
N THR A 178 17.34 -0.40 -5.29
CA THR A 178 18.49 -1.08 -5.93
C THR A 178 19.67 -1.35 -4.98
N GLN A 179 19.72 -0.72 -3.82
CA GLN A 179 20.74 -0.98 -2.79
C GLN A 179 20.47 -2.21 -1.94
N THR A 180 19.31 -2.82 -2.05
CA THR A 180 18.93 -4.03 -1.33
C THR A 180 18.49 -5.13 -2.28
N PRO A 181 18.87 -6.41 -2.06
CA PRO A 181 18.35 -7.52 -2.84
C PRO A 181 16.89 -7.86 -2.49
N PHE A 182 16.35 -7.32 -1.39
CA PHE A 182 14.98 -7.54 -0.93
C PHE A 182 13.99 -6.53 -1.53
N HIS A 183 14.02 -6.39 -2.85
CA HIS A 183 13.04 -5.60 -3.59
C HIS A 183 12.38 -6.45 -4.70
N ILE A 184 11.23 -6.03 -5.18
CA ILE A 184 10.57 -6.67 -6.32
C ILE A 184 11.38 -6.33 -7.57
N ALA A 185 11.93 -7.37 -8.19
CA ALA A 185 12.93 -7.23 -9.24
C ALA A 185 12.50 -6.28 -10.37
N GLY A 186 13.36 -5.32 -10.68
CA GLY A 186 13.15 -4.31 -11.71
C GLY A 186 12.28 -3.13 -11.27
N THR A 187 11.80 -3.07 -10.01
CA THR A 187 10.92 -2.00 -9.53
C THR A 187 11.52 -1.20 -8.38
N ALA A 188 10.90 -0.06 -8.04
CA ALA A 188 11.20 0.74 -6.86
C ALA A 188 10.53 0.22 -5.58
N PHE A 189 9.88 -0.96 -5.63
CA PHE A 189 9.04 -1.47 -4.55
C PHE A 189 9.68 -2.65 -3.83
N THR A 190 9.46 -2.73 -2.53
CA THR A 190 9.78 -3.91 -1.72
C THR A 190 8.52 -4.70 -1.34
N THR A 191 7.39 -4.01 -1.28
CA THR A 191 6.18 -4.53 -0.64
C THR A 191 4.94 -4.06 -1.40
N ILE A 192 3.94 -4.93 -1.43
CA ILE A 192 2.59 -4.62 -1.91
C ILE A 192 1.62 -4.97 -0.80
N THR A 193 0.72 -4.05 -0.48
CA THR A 193 -0.44 -4.34 0.37
C THR A 193 -1.67 -4.53 -0.50
N THR A 194 -2.44 -5.58 -0.20
CA THR A 194 -3.77 -5.81 -0.80
C THR A 194 -4.85 -5.64 0.27
N ASN A 195 -5.93 -4.92 -0.05
CA ASN A 195 -7.09 -4.79 0.82
C ASN A 195 -8.35 -5.13 0.01
N VAL A 196 -9.22 -5.97 0.57
CA VAL A 196 -10.51 -6.31 -0.06
C VAL A 196 -11.64 -5.79 0.82
N ASN A 197 -12.51 -4.96 0.25
CA ASN A 197 -13.69 -4.40 0.90
C ASN A 197 -13.40 -3.79 2.29
N ASN A 198 -12.21 -3.22 2.49
CA ASN A 198 -11.79 -2.70 3.78
C ASN A 198 -11.85 -1.18 3.81
N GLN A 199 -12.60 -0.63 4.75
CA GLN A 199 -12.52 0.78 5.11
C GLN A 199 -11.41 0.99 6.14
N THR A 200 -10.34 1.68 5.75
CA THR A 200 -9.29 2.10 6.69
C THR A 200 -9.73 3.31 7.51
N THR A 201 -9.20 3.42 8.70
CA THR A 201 -9.28 4.67 9.48
C THR A 201 -8.30 5.70 8.92
N VAL A 202 -8.45 6.96 9.29
CA VAL A 202 -7.46 8.01 8.99
C VAL A 202 -6.12 7.67 9.65
N HIS A 203 -5.07 7.60 8.85
CA HIS A 203 -3.71 7.22 9.29
C HIS A 203 -2.64 7.85 8.38
N THR A 204 -1.39 7.69 8.76
CA THR A 204 -0.22 7.95 7.92
C THR A 204 0.61 6.68 7.82
N ASP A 205 1.27 6.45 6.69
CA ASP A 205 2.10 5.25 6.48
C ASP A 205 3.55 5.49 6.94
N LYS A 206 3.74 5.51 8.27
CA LYS A 206 5.03 5.78 8.94
C LYS A 206 6.15 4.78 8.61
N GLY A 207 5.83 3.66 8.01
CA GLY A 207 6.80 2.60 7.67
C GLY A 207 7.34 2.69 6.25
N ASP A 208 6.78 3.57 5.43
CA ASP A 208 7.16 3.74 4.04
C ASP A 208 8.36 4.69 3.90
N ASP A 209 9.01 4.66 2.77
CA ASP A 209 10.15 5.55 2.50
C ASP A 209 9.69 7.01 2.49
N ALA A 210 10.36 7.85 3.30
CA ALA A 210 9.96 9.25 3.49
C ALA A 210 10.04 10.10 2.21
N GLU A 211 10.81 9.67 1.21
CA GLU A 211 10.95 10.37 -0.07
C GLU A 211 10.11 9.71 -1.19
N GLY A 212 9.50 8.54 -0.89
CA GLY A 212 8.68 7.80 -1.83
C GLY A 212 7.19 8.13 -1.73
N PHE A 213 6.45 7.72 -2.75
CA PHE A 213 5.00 7.82 -2.80
C PHE A 213 4.35 6.44 -2.66
N GLY A 214 3.15 6.41 -2.10
CA GLY A 214 2.26 5.26 -2.22
C GLY A 214 1.66 5.22 -3.62
N ASN A 215 1.71 4.06 -4.25
CA ASN A 215 1.19 3.83 -5.60
C ASN A 215 -0.03 2.92 -5.48
N LEU A 216 -1.23 3.49 -5.54
CA LEU A 216 -2.47 2.76 -5.32
C LEU A 216 -3.24 2.56 -6.62
N ALA A 217 -3.64 1.32 -6.89
CA ALA A 217 -4.60 0.96 -7.92
C ALA A 217 -5.76 0.16 -7.31
N VAL A 218 -6.89 0.15 -8.01
CA VAL A 218 -8.10 -0.59 -7.61
C VAL A 218 -8.50 -1.54 -8.71
N ILE A 219 -8.95 -2.73 -8.32
CA ILE A 219 -9.56 -3.72 -9.21
C ILE A 219 -10.93 -4.05 -8.67
N GLU A 220 -11.93 -3.87 -9.51
CA GLU A 220 -13.33 -4.07 -9.17
C GLU A 220 -13.83 -5.43 -9.68
N HIS A 221 -14.65 -6.07 -8.88
CA HIS A 221 -15.48 -7.20 -9.27
C HIS A 221 -16.88 -7.01 -8.68
N GLY A 222 -17.91 -7.17 -9.50
CA GLY A 222 -19.28 -6.85 -9.10
C GLY A 222 -19.53 -5.35 -8.93
N LYS A 223 -20.63 -4.98 -8.27
CA LYS A 223 -21.05 -3.58 -8.10
C LYS A 223 -20.91 -3.12 -6.65
N TYR A 224 -20.30 -1.96 -6.44
CA TYR A 224 -20.21 -1.29 -5.16
C TYR A 224 -20.18 0.23 -5.35
N LYS A 225 -20.44 0.98 -4.27
CA LYS A 225 -20.29 2.43 -4.17
C LYS A 225 -19.27 2.78 -3.08
N GLY A 226 -18.73 3.99 -3.13
CA GLY A 226 -17.81 4.50 -2.14
C GLY A 226 -16.38 3.95 -2.29
N GLY A 227 -15.61 4.00 -1.21
CA GLY A 227 -14.24 3.52 -1.18
C GLY A 227 -13.22 4.51 -1.74
N GLU A 228 -13.60 5.75 -1.99
CA GLU A 228 -12.72 6.83 -2.45
C GLU A 228 -11.55 7.02 -1.49
N THR A 229 -10.36 7.21 -2.03
CA THR A 229 -9.14 7.51 -1.24
C THR A 229 -9.14 8.98 -0.87
N CYS A 230 -9.10 9.30 0.43
CA CYS A 230 -9.37 10.63 0.95
C CYS A 230 -8.24 11.20 1.77
N PHE A 231 -8.07 12.52 1.65
CA PHE A 231 -7.20 13.36 2.46
C PHE A 231 -8.09 14.36 3.24
N PRO A 232 -8.57 13.96 4.43
CA PRO A 232 -9.61 14.70 5.13
C PRO A 232 -9.18 16.10 5.56
N GLN A 233 -7.90 16.32 5.84
CA GLN A 233 -7.36 17.62 6.20
C GLN A 233 -7.45 18.66 5.06
N TYR A 234 -7.61 18.17 3.82
CA TYR A 234 -7.76 19.02 2.62
C TYR A 234 -9.18 18.96 2.04
N GLY A 235 -10.09 18.19 2.65
CA GLY A 235 -11.47 18.05 2.20
C GLY A 235 -11.64 17.32 0.87
N ILE A 236 -10.59 16.59 0.38
CA ILE A 236 -10.61 15.94 -0.93
C ILE A 236 -10.61 14.43 -0.84
N GLY A 237 -11.28 13.80 -1.81
CA GLY A 237 -11.23 12.37 -2.09
C GLY A 237 -11.00 12.12 -3.58
N VAL A 238 -10.53 10.92 -3.93
CA VAL A 238 -10.28 10.49 -5.30
C VAL A 238 -10.99 9.17 -5.55
N ASP A 239 -11.84 9.13 -6.58
CA ASP A 239 -12.56 7.93 -7.00
C ASP A 239 -11.69 7.08 -7.94
N VAL A 240 -10.88 6.22 -7.35
CA VAL A 240 -9.98 5.31 -8.06
C VAL A 240 -10.73 4.05 -8.45
N ARG A 241 -10.85 3.77 -9.74
CA ARG A 241 -11.56 2.63 -10.33
C ARG A 241 -10.59 1.69 -11.07
N THR A 242 -11.12 0.61 -11.62
CA THR A 242 -10.33 -0.36 -12.40
C THR A 242 -9.56 0.33 -13.54
N CYS A 243 -8.28 -0.02 -13.69
CA CYS A 243 -7.31 0.57 -14.62
C CYS A 243 -6.86 2.01 -14.29
N ASP A 244 -7.35 2.62 -13.23
CA ASP A 244 -6.86 3.89 -12.74
C ASP A 244 -5.63 3.70 -11.85
N ILE A 245 -4.82 4.76 -11.71
CA ILE A 245 -3.67 4.79 -10.80
C ILE A 245 -3.57 6.14 -10.10
N ILE A 246 -3.31 6.12 -8.79
CA ILE A 246 -2.98 7.29 -7.99
C ILE A 246 -1.62 7.12 -7.32
N TYR A 247 -0.79 8.14 -7.44
CA TYR A 247 0.47 8.34 -6.72
C TYR A 247 0.22 9.39 -5.66
N MET A 248 0.51 9.08 -4.41
CA MET A 248 0.15 9.97 -3.30
C MET A 248 1.22 9.99 -2.21
N ASP A 249 1.40 11.15 -1.60
CA ASP A 249 2.20 11.29 -0.39
C ASP A 249 1.45 10.70 0.81
N VAL A 250 1.78 9.47 1.14
CA VAL A 250 1.17 8.69 2.23
C VAL A 250 1.59 9.16 3.63
N HIS A 251 2.48 10.15 3.74
CA HIS A 251 2.87 10.77 4.99
C HIS A 251 1.84 11.83 5.45
N HIS A 252 0.99 12.32 4.52
CA HIS A 252 -0.20 13.06 4.86
C HIS A 252 -1.30 12.14 5.38
N PRO A 253 -2.10 12.59 6.37
CA PRO A 253 -3.24 11.83 6.89
C PRO A 253 -4.24 11.48 5.80
N HIS A 254 -4.50 10.18 5.63
CA HIS A 254 -5.38 9.67 4.60
C HIS A 254 -6.20 8.46 5.10
N GLY A 255 -7.25 8.14 4.39
CA GLY A 255 -8.11 6.98 4.63
C GLY A 255 -9.03 6.78 3.44
N ASN A 256 -10.05 5.94 3.56
CA ASN A 256 -11.05 5.82 2.51
C ASN A 256 -12.46 5.89 3.06
N LEU A 257 -13.40 6.29 2.19
CA LEU A 257 -14.82 6.30 2.50
C LEU A 257 -15.37 4.88 2.66
N PRO A 258 -16.55 4.71 3.28
CA PRO A 258 -17.24 3.43 3.34
C PRO A 258 -17.38 2.79 1.96
N ILE A 259 -17.37 1.46 1.93
CA ILE A 259 -17.62 0.67 0.73
C ILE A 259 -18.97 0.00 0.91
N GLU A 260 -19.94 0.34 0.07
CA GLU A 260 -21.29 -0.19 0.08
C GLU A 260 -21.42 -1.21 -1.06
N LEU A 261 -21.54 -2.49 -0.71
CA LEU A 261 -21.65 -3.57 -1.68
C LEU A 261 -23.07 -3.61 -2.25
N GLU A 262 -23.22 -3.48 -3.57
CA GLU A 262 -24.50 -3.53 -4.28
C GLU A 262 -24.77 -4.92 -4.89
N SER A 263 -23.73 -5.77 -5.00
CA SER A 263 -23.90 -7.18 -5.37
C SER A 263 -23.23 -8.09 -4.35
N LYS A 264 -23.78 -9.29 -4.15
CA LYS A 264 -23.33 -10.27 -3.14
C LYS A 264 -21.86 -10.68 -3.28
N ASP A 265 -21.36 -10.70 -4.48
CA ASP A 265 -19.99 -11.09 -4.84
C ASP A 265 -19.06 -9.90 -5.03
N ALA A 266 -19.55 -8.68 -4.81
CA ALA A 266 -18.78 -7.47 -5.03
C ALA A 266 -17.46 -7.44 -4.21
N LYS A 267 -16.38 -7.10 -4.90
CA LYS A 267 -15.05 -6.94 -4.32
C LYS A 267 -14.39 -5.69 -4.88
N ARG A 268 -13.99 -4.82 -3.99
CA ARG A 268 -13.05 -3.75 -4.25
C ARG A 268 -11.68 -4.19 -3.73
N LEU A 269 -10.83 -4.68 -4.62
CA LEU A 269 -9.44 -5.00 -4.31
C LEU A 269 -8.59 -3.75 -4.55
N SER A 270 -8.07 -3.12 -3.50
CA SER A 270 -7.01 -2.12 -3.65
C SER A 270 -5.64 -2.76 -3.47
N ILE A 271 -4.69 -2.31 -4.27
CA ILE A 271 -3.28 -2.69 -4.21
C ILE A 271 -2.45 -1.43 -4.03
N VAL A 272 -1.51 -1.45 -3.10
CA VAL A 272 -0.59 -0.34 -2.84
C VAL A 272 0.83 -0.86 -2.95
N CYS A 273 1.61 -0.32 -3.90
CA CYS A 273 3.01 -0.64 -4.11
C CYS A 273 3.89 0.43 -3.48
N TYR A 274 4.88 0.03 -2.66
CA TYR A 274 5.72 0.96 -1.92
C TYR A 274 7.08 0.35 -1.52
N LEU A 275 8.01 1.21 -1.11
CA LEU A 275 9.25 0.80 -0.48
C LEU A 275 9.12 0.92 1.04
N ARG A 276 9.34 -0.17 1.76
CA ARG A 276 9.39 -0.18 3.21
C ARG A 276 10.78 0.23 3.71
N LYS A 277 10.85 1.39 4.38
CA LYS A 277 12.11 1.96 4.89
C LYS A 277 12.92 0.95 5.69
N SER A 278 12.30 0.22 6.61
CA SER A 278 12.99 -0.75 7.47
C SER A 278 13.58 -1.95 6.71
N ILE A 279 13.08 -2.29 5.52
CA ILE A 279 13.72 -3.32 4.67
C ILE A 279 15.06 -2.78 4.16
N TRP A 280 15.06 -1.57 3.60
CA TRP A 280 16.29 -0.93 3.15
C TRP A 280 17.28 -0.71 4.29
N ASP A 281 16.86 -0.18 5.44
CA ASP A 281 17.71 0.05 6.60
C ASP A 281 18.44 -1.23 7.05
N GLN A 282 17.74 -2.37 7.07
CA GLN A 282 18.30 -3.65 7.52
C GLN A 282 19.18 -4.34 6.47
N THR A 283 18.96 -4.08 5.19
CA THR A 283 19.49 -4.96 4.12
C THR A 283 20.26 -4.24 3.01
N ARG A 284 20.38 -2.90 3.07
CA ARG A 284 21.24 -2.15 2.14
C ARG A 284 22.68 -2.67 2.16
N GLY A 285 23.27 -2.78 0.99
CA GLY A 285 24.62 -3.33 0.81
C GLY A 285 24.73 -4.86 0.95
N LYS A 286 23.62 -5.58 1.19
CA LYS A 286 23.62 -7.04 1.15
C LYS A 286 23.56 -7.53 -0.29
N THR A 287 24.10 -8.74 -0.52
CA THR A 287 24.15 -9.38 -1.85
C THR A 287 22.93 -10.28 -2.07
N LYS A 288 22.66 -10.64 -3.32
CA LYS A 288 21.66 -11.65 -3.69
C LYS A 288 21.95 -13.00 -3.01
N LYS A 289 23.22 -13.41 -2.97
CA LYS A 289 23.65 -14.65 -2.28
C LYS A 289 23.31 -14.62 -0.79
N PHE A 290 23.46 -13.46 -0.13
CA PHE A 290 23.03 -13.28 1.25
C PHE A 290 21.51 -13.49 1.38
N MET A 291 20.72 -12.85 0.52
CA MET A 291 19.25 -12.98 0.52
C MET A 291 18.80 -14.42 0.37
N GLU A 292 19.36 -15.15 -0.60
CA GLU A 292 19.03 -16.56 -0.86
C GLU A 292 19.32 -17.44 0.38
N LYS A 293 20.51 -17.28 0.98
CA LYS A 293 20.88 -17.99 2.22
C LYS A 293 19.94 -17.64 3.37
N HIS A 294 19.63 -16.36 3.54
CA HIS A 294 18.76 -15.87 4.59
C HIS A 294 17.32 -16.42 4.44
N ASN A 295 16.74 -16.34 3.25
CA ASN A 295 15.40 -16.86 2.97
C ASN A 295 15.33 -18.38 3.17
N LYS A 296 16.35 -19.13 2.74
CA LYS A 296 16.46 -20.59 2.99
C LYS A 296 16.47 -20.88 4.50
N THR A 297 17.22 -20.11 5.29
CA THR A 297 17.27 -20.24 6.74
C THR A 297 15.91 -19.99 7.39
N MET A 298 15.22 -18.92 6.98
CA MET A 298 13.88 -18.58 7.49
C MET A 298 12.83 -19.64 7.10
N LYS A 299 12.88 -20.16 5.89
CA LYS A 299 12.00 -21.25 5.43
C LYS A 299 12.22 -22.53 6.23
N ASN A 300 13.48 -22.92 6.45
CA ASN A 300 13.83 -24.13 7.20
C ASN A 300 13.40 -24.03 8.68
N LEU A 301 13.52 -22.87 9.30
CA LEU A 301 13.04 -22.63 10.67
C LEU A 301 11.53 -22.86 10.78
N LYS A 302 10.75 -22.42 9.77
CA LYS A 302 9.30 -22.60 9.75
C LYS A 302 8.89 -24.07 9.59
N ASN A 303 9.67 -24.85 8.82
CA ASN A 303 9.33 -26.21 8.43
C ASN A 303 9.90 -27.28 9.37
N LYS A 304 10.77 -26.96 10.32
CA LYS A 304 11.21 -27.93 11.34
C LYS A 304 10.01 -28.34 12.17
N LYS A 305 9.49 -29.55 11.89
CA LYS A 305 8.63 -30.29 12.80
C LYS A 305 9.45 -30.60 14.06
N ASN A 306 8.82 -30.62 15.21
CA ASN A 306 9.44 -31.06 16.47
C ASN A 306 9.85 -32.51 16.37
#